data_6a04d597ef2fe882614890c29c3dfbef
#
_entry.id   6a04d597ef2fe882614890c29c3dfbef
#
_cell.length_a   1.000
_cell.length_b   1.000
_cell.length_c   1.000
_cell.angle_alpha   90.00
_cell.angle_beta   90.00
_cell.angle_gamma   90.00
#
_symmetry.space_group_name_H-M   'P 1'
#
loop_
_entity.id
_entity.type
_entity.pdbx_description
1 polymer ?
#
loop_
_entity_poly.entity_id
_entity_poly.type
_entity_poly.pdbx_seq_one_letter_code
_entity_poly.pdbx_strand_id
1 'polypeptide(L)'
;MYGYEWTDEYGIFRLTIDAKIQKEIRPVFHEELDFFGMDKYWDYPKDTDLPILWAEGVRRYVLNGTCVAEAQGGGFYTKPTIKLYSQDSLRLKAIDVDRLYEVNRTLLINLEQKAIGFVQEQFSLYSAKNYSFICAFSGGKDSLTLIDLVSKSLAPNDFYVVFSNTGMELSDTLMAVKKAKQRWPQLRFEESKCHMEPSESWKEFGPPASKMRWCCAVHKSVPTILKLREITGNYNAKAVVFDGVRAEESARRAKYDEVSVGAKNISQINASPIHKWNNAEIYCYLLKNRILLNDAYRK
;
A
#
# COMPACT_ATOMS: atom_id res chain seq x y z
N MET A 1 -16.59 3.80 -4.99
CA MET A 1 -15.21 4.35 -5.15
C MET A 1 -15.32 5.75 -5.70
N TYR A 2 -14.51 6.63 -5.20
CA TYR A 2 -14.40 7.98 -5.74
C TYR A 2 -13.43 7.96 -6.93
N GLY A 3 -13.63 8.84 -7.90
CA GLY A 3 -12.61 9.19 -8.87
C GLY A 3 -11.99 10.53 -8.48
N TYR A 4 -11.34 11.21 -9.41
CA TYR A 4 -10.75 12.52 -9.15
C TYR A 4 -10.94 13.46 -10.35
N GLU A 5 -10.89 14.75 -10.07
CA GLU A 5 -10.92 15.83 -11.05
C GLU A 5 -9.79 16.80 -10.77
N TRP A 6 -9.06 17.18 -11.82
CA TRP A 6 -7.99 18.17 -11.71
C TRP A 6 -8.56 19.56 -11.42
N THR A 7 -7.86 20.29 -10.57
CA THR A 7 -8.08 21.73 -10.38
C THR A 7 -7.09 22.53 -11.21
N ASP A 8 -7.24 23.86 -11.24
CA ASP A 8 -6.30 24.76 -11.90
C ASP A 8 -4.97 24.93 -11.11
N GLU A 9 -4.92 24.43 -9.86
CA GLU A 9 -3.75 24.52 -9.01
C GLU A 9 -2.73 23.41 -9.33
N TYR A 10 -1.45 23.73 -9.27
CA TYR A 10 -0.35 22.81 -9.60
C TYR A 10 -0.40 21.49 -8.83
N GLY A 11 -0.63 20.40 -9.55
CA GLY A 11 -0.63 19.04 -9.00
C GLY A 11 -1.78 18.74 -8.05
N ILE A 12 -2.80 19.60 -7.96
CA ILE A 12 -3.94 19.43 -7.06
C ILE A 12 -5.13 18.85 -7.81
N PHE A 13 -5.74 17.83 -7.24
CA PHE A 13 -7.00 17.26 -7.69
C PHE A 13 -7.99 17.15 -6.54
N ARG A 14 -9.27 17.09 -6.88
CA ARG A 14 -10.38 16.85 -5.97
C ARG A 14 -10.91 15.44 -6.16
N LEU A 15 -11.05 14.71 -5.07
CA LEU A 15 -11.74 13.43 -5.03
C LEU A 15 -13.26 13.66 -5.06
N THR A 16 -13.96 12.99 -5.97
CA THR A 16 -15.40 13.13 -6.13
C THR A 16 -16.07 11.83 -6.59
N ILE A 17 -17.35 11.65 -6.20
CA ILE A 17 -18.14 10.48 -6.61
C ILE A 17 -18.46 10.54 -8.11
N ASP A 18 -18.68 11.74 -8.62
CA ASP A 18 -19.10 11.99 -10.01
C ASP A 18 -17.93 12.16 -10.99
N ALA A 19 -16.72 11.78 -10.57
CA ALA A 19 -15.54 11.96 -11.37
C ALA A 19 -15.63 11.23 -12.72
N LYS A 20 -15.28 11.95 -13.78
CA LYS A 20 -15.12 11.39 -15.13
C LYS A 20 -13.85 10.54 -15.25
N ILE A 21 -12.85 10.80 -14.40
CA ILE A 21 -11.56 10.12 -14.41
C ILE A 21 -11.54 9.09 -13.28
N GLN A 22 -11.44 7.82 -13.65
CA GLN A 22 -11.31 6.68 -12.73
C GLN A 22 -10.00 5.91 -12.98
N LYS A 23 -9.00 6.59 -13.56
CA LYS A 23 -7.69 5.97 -13.78
C LYS A 23 -6.94 5.90 -12.46
N GLU A 24 -6.19 4.83 -12.31
CA GLU A 24 -5.24 4.70 -11.20
C GLU A 24 -4.22 5.85 -11.25
N ILE A 25 -4.04 6.55 -10.13
CA ILE A 25 -3.08 7.64 -10.00
C ILE A 25 -2.04 7.29 -8.95
N ARG A 26 -0.80 7.70 -9.17
CA ARG A 26 0.29 7.58 -8.21
C ARG A 26 1.19 8.83 -8.19
N PRO A 27 1.81 9.15 -7.05
CA PRO A 27 2.79 10.21 -6.98
C PRO A 27 4.06 9.83 -7.76
N VAL A 28 4.72 10.84 -8.31
CA VAL A 28 6.03 10.73 -8.96
C VAL A 28 7.01 11.62 -8.20
N PHE A 29 8.13 11.04 -7.80
CA PHE A 29 9.18 11.70 -7.04
C PHE A 29 10.38 12.01 -7.93
N HIS A 30 11.31 12.84 -7.44
CA HIS A 30 12.48 13.22 -8.20
C HIS A 30 13.35 12.01 -8.58
N GLU A 31 13.43 10.98 -7.74
CA GLU A 31 14.26 9.80 -7.99
C GLU A 31 13.83 9.04 -9.27
N GLU A 32 12.51 8.96 -9.51
CA GLU A 32 11.98 8.37 -10.75
C GLU A 32 12.31 9.25 -11.96
N LEU A 33 12.19 10.56 -11.82
CA LEU A 33 12.54 11.50 -12.88
C LEU A 33 14.05 11.45 -13.20
N ASP A 34 14.89 11.35 -12.18
CA ASP A 34 16.34 11.18 -12.33
C ASP A 34 16.68 9.84 -13.00
N PHE A 35 16.01 8.75 -12.63
CA PHE A 35 16.20 7.44 -13.25
C PHE A 35 15.96 7.47 -14.78
N PHE A 36 14.98 8.24 -15.21
CA PHE A 36 14.69 8.43 -16.63
C PHE A 36 15.51 9.55 -17.30
N GLY A 37 16.38 10.25 -16.57
CA GLY A 37 17.21 11.36 -17.10
C GLY A 37 16.39 12.56 -17.52
N MET A 38 15.27 12.81 -16.82
CA MET A 38 14.35 13.93 -17.11
C MET A 38 14.93 15.29 -16.75
N ASP A 39 15.98 15.33 -15.93
CA ASP A 39 16.75 16.54 -15.58
C ASP A 39 17.42 17.20 -16.79
N LYS A 40 17.53 16.52 -17.92
CA LYS A 40 17.98 17.10 -19.20
C LYS A 40 16.92 17.97 -19.88
N TYR A 41 15.67 17.80 -19.52
CA TYR A 41 14.52 18.44 -20.16
C TYR A 41 13.75 19.34 -19.20
N TRP A 42 13.71 18.98 -17.91
CA TRP A 42 12.89 19.64 -16.89
C TRP A 42 13.74 20.09 -15.71
N ASP A 43 13.36 21.22 -15.13
CA ASP A 43 13.93 21.74 -13.89
C ASP A 43 12.99 21.37 -12.72
N TYR A 44 13.49 20.66 -11.70
CA TYR A 44 12.71 20.23 -10.54
C TYR A 44 13.58 20.09 -9.29
N PRO A 45 13.00 20.30 -8.09
CA PRO A 45 13.71 20.15 -6.82
C PRO A 45 14.12 18.70 -6.56
N LYS A 46 15.35 18.47 -6.10
CA LYS A 46 15.92 17.16 -5.77
C LYS A 46 16.11 16.94 -4.25
N ASP A 47 15.84 17.95 -3.46
CA ASP A 47 16.00 17.99 -2.01
C ASP A 47 14.66 17.87 -1.24
N THR A 48 13.70 17.18 -1.82
CA THR A 48 12.35 17.04 -1.25
C THR A 48 11.88 15.60 -1.20
N ASP A 49 11.16 15.26 -0.12
CA ASP A 49 10.41 14.01 0.01
C ASP A 49 8.98 14.09 -0.54
N LEU A 50 8.59 15.25 -1.08
CA LEU A 50 7.27 15.47 -1.65
C LEU A 50 7.23 15.06 -3.13
N PRO A 51 6.07 14.62 -3.64
CA PRO A 51 5.93 14.33 -5.06
C PRO A 51 6.05 15.59 -5.91
N ILE A 52 6.56 15.42 -7.12
CA ILE A 52 6.77 16.49 -8.11
C ILE A 52 5.65 16.48 -9.15
N LEU A 53 5.20 15.30 -9.54
CA LEU A 53 4.16 15.06 -10.52
C LEU A 53 3.24 13.94 -10.07
N TRP A 54 2.24 13.67 -10.88
CA TRP A 54 1.44 12.47 -10.81
C TRP A 54 1.62 11.63 -12.07
N ALA A 55 1.44 10.32 -11.93
CA ALA A 55 1.30 9.42 -13.06
C ALA A 55 -0.10 8.78 -13.06
N GLU A 56 -0.78 8.80 -14.21
CA GLU A 56 -2.00 8.05 -14.47
C GLU A 56 -1.64 6.66 -15.03
N GLY A 57 -2.15 5.63 -14.39
CA GLY A 57 -1.66 4.28 -14.64
C GLY A 57 -0.19 4.18 -14.22
N VAL A 58 0.58 3.32 -14.88
CA VAL A 58 1.98 3.11 -14.48
C VAL A 58 2.92 4.14 -15.09
N ARG A 59 2.61 4.72 -16.26
CA ARG A 59 3.63 5.31 -17.14
C ARG A 59 3.28 6.64 -17.79
N ARG A 60 2.12 7.21 -17.52
CA ARG A 60 1.71 8.50 -18.08
C ARG A 60 1.90 9.60 -17.06
N TYR A 61 2.89 10.45 -17.26
CA TYR A 61 3.18 11.59 -16.38
C TYR A 61 2.26 12.75 -16.69
N VAL A 62 1.57 13.24 -15.66
CA VAL A 62 0.48 14.21 -15.81
C VAL A 62 0.72 15.41 -14.91
N LEU A 63 0.56 16.60 -15.50
CA LEU A 63 0.51 17.87 -14.79
C LEU A 63 -0.85 18.52 -15.06
N ASN A 64 -1.64 18.74 -14.00
CA ASN A 64 -2.98 19.34 -14.06
C ASN A 64 -3.88 18.75 -15.16
N GLY A 65 -3.91 17.40 -15.25
CA GLY A 65 -4.72 16.70 -16.25
C GLY A 65 -4.10 16.56 -17.64
N THR A 66 -3.02 17.30 -17.93
CA THR A 66 -2.32 17.22 -19.20
C THR A 66 -1.18 16.20 -19.13
N CYS A 67 -1.16 15.24 -20.05
CA CYS A 67 -0.05 14.29 -20.16
C CYS A 67 1.18 15.02 -20.74
N VAL A 68 2.24 15.12 -19.96
CA VAL A 68 3.49 15.82 -20.33
C VAL A 68 4.59 14.87 -20.82
N ALA A 69 4.54 13.62 -20.38
CA ALA A 69 5.45 12.57 -20.86
C ALA A 69 4.83 11.19 -20.66
N GLU A 70 5.39 10.20 -21.35
CA GLU A 70 5.02 8.80 -21.20
C GLU A 70 6.26 7.91 -21.33
N ALA A 71 6.42 6.96 -20.39
CA ALA A 71 7.45 5.94 -20.50
C ALA A 71 6.94 4.78 -21.37
N GLN A 72 7.65 4.48 -22.45
CA GLN A 72 7.28 3.46 -23.45
C GLN A 72 8.30 2.33 -23.49
N GLY A 73 7.83 1.13 -23.81
CA GLY A 73 8.70 -0.05 -23.88
C GLY A 73 9.18 -0.49 -22.50
N GLY A 74 10.41 -0.98 -22.45
CA GLY A 74 10.97 -1.61 -21.24
C GLY A 74 10.55 -3.05 -21.08
N GLY A 75 11.48 -3.89 -20.63
CA GLY A 75 11.30 -5.30 -20.36
C GLY A 75 12.56 -5.85 -19.71
N PHE A 76 12.65 -7.17 -19.57
CA PHE A 76 13.82 -7.80 -18.92
C PHE A 76 15.17 -7.44 -19.56
N TYR A 77 15.19 -7.08 -20.84
CA TYR A 77 16.41 -6.84 -21.62
C TYR A 77 16.48 -5.46 -22.28
N THR A 78 15.43 -4.64 -22.13
CA THR A 78 15.34 -3.32 -22.79
C THR A 78 15.00 -2.24 -21.80
N LYS A 79 15.72 -1.12 -21.84
CA LYS A 79 15.36 0.05 -21.04
C LYS A 79 14.11 0.72 -21.63
N PRO A 80 13.20 1.23 -20.79
CA PRO A 80 12.12 2.08 -21.27
C PRO A 80 12.68 3.38 -21.87
N THR A 81 11.95 3.92 -22.84
CA THR A 81 12.22 5.23 -23.45
C THR A 81 11.16 6.22 -23.01
N ILE A 82 11.52 7.49 -22.88
CA ILE A 82 10.58 8.56 -22.56
C ILE A 82 10.16 9.28 -23.82
N LYS A 83 8.86 9.37 -24.04
CA LYS A 83 8.24 10.23 -25.05
C LYS A 83 7.75 11.50 -24.35
N LEU A 84 8.31 12.63 -24.73
CA LEU A 84 7.87 13.95 -24.27
C LEU A 84 6.72 14.44 -25.16
N TYR A 85 5.70 15.02 -24.55
CA TYR A 85 4.57 15.65 -25.25
C TYR A 85 4.65 17.17 -25.22
N SER A 86 5.41 17.75 -24.28
CA SER A 86 5.77 19.18 -24.27
C SER A 86 7.16 19.36 -24.86
N GLN A 87 7.31 20.33 -25.79
CA GLN A 87 8.61 20.73 -26.31
C GLN A 87 9.30 21.78 -25.43
N ASP A 88 8.55 22.41 -24.52
CA ASP A 88 9.06 23.40 -23.60
C ASP A 88 9.72 22.74 -22.39
N SER A 89 10.81 23.34 -21.92
CA SER A 89 11.40 22.95 -20.64
C SER A 89 10.45 23.31 -19.52
N LEU A 90 9.94 22.27 -18.82
CA LEU A 90 9.04 22.47 -17.70
C LEU A 90 9.83 22.81 -16.43
N ARG A 91 9.40 23.86 -15.75
CA ARG A 91 9.84 24.12 -14.38
C ARG A 91 8.82 23.55 -13.42
N LEU A 92 9.17 22.41 -12.83
CA LEU A 92 8.33 21.68 -11.89
C LEU A 92 8.66 22.09 -10.46
N LYS A 93 7.71 21.90 -9.55
CA LYS A 93 7.86 22.17 -8.11
C LYS A 93 7.27 21.03 -7.30
N ALA A 94 7.61 20.96 -6.02
CA ALA A 94 6.96 20.02 -5.12
C ALA A 94 5.47 20.32 -5.03
N ILE A 95 4.66 19.26 -5.01
CA ILE A 95 3.20 19.37 -4.84
C ILE A 95 2.90 19.85 -3.41
N ASP A 96 2.03 20.84 -3.28
CA ASP A 96 1.54 21.30 -1.99
C ASP A 96 0.56 20.26 -1.40
N VAL A 97 1.10 19.40 -0.55
CA VAL A 97 0.36 18.31 0.10
C VAL A 97 -0.67 18.83 1.09
N ASP A 98 -0.40 19.95 1.75
CA ASP A 98 -1.34 20.54 2.69
C ASP A 98 -2.54 21.13 1.94
N ARG A 99 -2.30 21.76 0.79
CA ARG A 99 -3.37 22.20 -0.11
C ARG A 99 -4.16 21.05 -0.71
N LEU A 100 -3.50 19.98 -1.14
CA LEU A 100 -4.15 18.76 -1.61
C LEU A 100 -5.07 18.17 -0.54
N TYR A 101 -4.61 18.17 0.72
CA TYR A 101 -5.43 17.73 1.84
C TYR A 101 -6.64 18.64 2.06
N GLU A 102 -6.46 19.95 2.10
CA GLU A 102 -7.57 20.90 2.36
C GLU A 102 -8.69 20.77 1.33
N VAL A 103 -8.36 20.61 0.05
CA VAL A 103 -9.34 20.39 -1.03
C VAL A 103 -10.15 19.10 -0.82
N ASN A 104 -9.53 18.07 -0.20
CA ASN A 104 -10.11 16.75 -0.01
C ASN A 104 -10.49 16.44 1.46
N ARG A 105 -10.38 17.42 2.35
CA ARG A 105 -10.44 17.24 3.80
C ARG A 105 -11.67 16.48 4.29
N THR A 106 -12.85 16.92 3.89
CA THR A 106 -14.12 16.31 4.36
C THR A 106 -14.21 14.84 3.96
N LEU A 107 -13.82 14.54 2.73
CA LEU A 107 -13.83 13.16 2.21
C LEU A 107 -12.82 12.27 2.95
N LEU A 108 -11.58 12.76 3.09
CA LEU A 108 -10.52 12.00 3.75
C LEU A 108 -10.82 11.73 5.23
N ILE A 109 -11.41 12.70 5.94
CA ILE A 109 -11.87 12.50 7.32
C ILE A 109 -12.96 11.43 7.38
N ASN A 110 -13.94 11.49 6.49
CA ASN A 110 -15.02 10.50 6.44
C ASN A 110 -14.51 9.08 6.14
N LEU A 111 -13.55 8.94 5.22
CA LEU A 111 -12.91 7.66 4.91
C LEU A 111 -12.15 7.11 6.12
N GLU A 112 -11.36 7.94 6.77
CA GLU A 112 -10.60 7.60 7.98
C GLU A 112 -11.52 7.15 9.11
N GLN A 113 -12.56 7.92 9.42
CA GLN A 113 -13.54 7.59 10.47
C GLN A 113 -14.29 6.28 10.18
N LYS A 114 -14.70 6.04 8.93
CA LYS A 114 -15.35 4.78 8.55
C LYS A 114 -14.41 3.59 8.73
N ALA A 115 -13.14 3.72 8.34
CA ALA A 115 -12.16 2.65 8.52
C ALA A 115 -11.86 2.38 10.00
N ILE A 116 -11.73 3.43 10.82
CA ILE A 116 -11.57 3.32 12.28
C ILE A 116 -12.79 2.63 12.90
N GLY A 117 -14.01 3.08 12.58
CA GLY A 117 -15.24 2.47 13.06
C GLY A 117 -15.37 1.01 12.69
N PHE A 118 -15.00 0.64 11.45
CA PHE A 118 -14.97 -0.75 11.01
C PHE A 118 -14.01 -1.61 11.85
N VAL A 119 -12.78 -1.14 12.11
CA VAL A 119 -11.81 -1.86 12.95
C VAL A 119 -12.33 -2.04 14.36
N GLN A 120 -12.91 -0.99 14.96
CA GLN A 120 -13.49 -1.04 16.31
C GLN A 120 -14.69 -1.99 16.39
N GLU A 121 -15.53 -2.02 15.37
CA GLU A 121 -16.66 -2.97 15.28
C GLU A 121 -16.14 -4.41 15.27
N GLN A 122 -15.16 -4.75 14.41
CA GLN A 122 -14.59 -6.09 14.38
C GLN A 122 -13.91 -6.45 15.70
N PHE A 123 -13.22 -5.51 16.33
CA PHE A 123 -12.64 -5.72 17.65
C PHE A 123 -13.71 -6.05 18.69
N SER A 124 -14.79 -5.28 18.74
CA SER A 124 -15.90 -5.50 19.69
C SER A 124 -16.60 -6.85 19.48
N LEU A 125 -16.78 -7.27 18.22
CA LEU A 125 -17.44 -8.53 17.87
C LEU A 125 -16.64 -9.77 18.28
N TYR A 126 -15.31 -9.70 18.29
CA TYR A 126 -14.45 -10.88 18.41
C TYR A 126 -13.57 -10.91 19.66
N SER A 127 -13.36 -9.78 20.36
CA SER A 127 -12.56 -9.74 21.60
C SER A 127 -13.13 -10.66 22.68
N ALA A 128 -14.46 -10.62 22.91
CA ALA A 128 -15.13 -11.50 23.87
C ALA A 128 -15.12 -12.99 23.47
N LYS A 129 -14.78 -13.32 22.23
CA LYS A 129 -14.73 -14.69 21.69
C LYS A 129 -13.30 -15.27 21.69
N ASN A 130 -12.39 -14.63 22.38
CA ASN A 130 -10.99 -15.07 22.53
C ASN A 130 -10.21 -15.11 21.19
N TYR A 131 -10.51 -14.18 20.25
CA TYR A 131 -9.72 -13.98 19.06
C TYR A 131 -8.56 -13.02 19.34
N SER A 132 -7.40 -13.33 18.80
CA SER A 132 -6.29 -12.38 18.72
C SER A 132 -6.46 -11.47 17.51
N PHE A 133 -5.88 -10.27 17.56
CA PHE A 133 -5.96 -9.30 16.45
C PHE A 133 -4.58 -9.10 15.82
N ILE A 134 -4.54 -9.20 14.50
CA ILE A 134 -3.33 -9.07 13.71
C ILE A 134 -3.55 -8.00 12.67
N CYS A 135 -2.62 -7.03 12.58
CA CYS A 135 -2.47 -6.14 11.46
C CYS A 135 -1.42 -6.74 10.51
N ALA A 136 -1.85 -7.20 9.34
CA ALA A 136 -0.95 -7.78 8.34
C ALA A 136 -0.11 -6.69 7.67
N PHE A 137 1.21 -6.83 7.73
CA PHE A 137 2.14 -5.84 7.20
C PHE A 137 3.03 -6.45 6.11
N SER A 138 3.20 -5.71 5.01
CA SER A 138 4.03 -6.11 3.87
C SER A 138 5.05 -5.05 3.45
N GLY A 139 5.11 -3.91 4.14
CA GLY A 139 5.96 -2.77 3.76
C GLY A 139 5.46 -1.96 2.56
N GLY A 140 4.31 -2.31 1.98
CA GLY A 140 3.69 -1.58 0.89
C GLY A 140 2.74 -0.47 1.38
N LYS A 141 2.36 0.45 0.47
CA LYS A 141 1.49 1.62 0.74
C LYS A 141 0.19 1.28 1.47
N ASP A 142 -0.47 0.21 1.06
CA ASP A 142 -1.76 -0.19 1.63
C ASP A 142 -1.59 -0.71 3.07
N SER A 143 -0.54 -1.47 3.34
CA SER A 143 -0.24 -1.95 4.68
C SER A 143 0.30 -0.87 5.62
N LEU A 144 0.96 0.17 5.10
CA LEU A 144 1.33 1.37 5.87
C LEU A 144 0.09 2.17 6.27
N THR A 145 -0.87 2.36 5.35
CA THR A 145 -2.18 2.95 5.64
C THR A 145 -2.92 2.14 6.70
N LEU A 146 -2.89 0.81 6.58
CA LEU A 146 -3.55 -0.08 7.50
C LEU A 146 -3.00 0.01 8.94
N ILE A 147 -1.64 -0.01 9.11
CA ILE A 147 -1.04 0.14 10.44
C ILE A 147 -1.48 1.45 11.09
N ASP A 148 -1.46 2.55 10.36
CA ASP A 148 -1.83 3.86 10.90
C ASP A 148 -3.30 3.86 11.36
N LEU A 149 -4.22 3.33 10.54
CA LEU A 149 -5.65 3.22 10.89
C LEU A 149 -5.89 2.31 12.09
N VAL A 150 -5.28 1.13 12.12
CA VAL A 150 -5.44 0.18 13.25
C VAL A 150 -4.85 0.77 14.53
N SER A 151 -3.70 1.46 14.46
CA SER A 151 -3.09 2.12 15.63
C SER A 151 -3.89 3.29 16.17
N LYS A 152 -4.73 3.92 15.34
CA LYS A 152 -5.71 4.94 15.77
C LYS A 152 -6.99 4.34 16.33
N SER A 153 -7.27 3.07 16.00
CA SER A 153 -8.52 2.39 16.36
C SER A 153 -8.42 1.60 17.65
N LEU A 154 -7.26 1.00 17.94
CA LEU A 154 -7.04 0.04 19.04
C LEU A 154 -5.81 0.44 19.86
N ALA A 155 -5.80 0.02 21.13
CA ALA A 155 -4.62 0.21 21.97
C ALA A 155 -3.44 -0.68 21.51
N PRO A 156 -2.17 -0.25 21.70
CA PRO A 156 -0.99 -0.98 21.21
C PRO A 156 -0.90 -2.44 21.72
N ASN A 157 -1.49 -2.72 22.87
CA ASN A 157 -1.51 -4.07 23.46
C ASN A 157 -2.66 -4.95 22.97
N ASP A 158 -3.58 -4.44 22.16
CA ASP A 158 -4.74 -5.18 21.69
C ASP A 158 -4.49 -5.92 20.38
N PHE A 159 -3.39 -5.63 19.70
CA PHE A 159 -3.07 -6.29 18.44
C PHE A 159 -1.56 -6.46 18.22
N TYR A 160 -1.22 -7.28 17.24
CA TYR A 160 0.15 -7.49 16.75
C TYR A 160 0.26 -7.01 15.31
N VAL A 161 1.38 -6.38 14.96
CA VAL A 161 1.74 -6.11 13.56
C VAL A 161 2.60 -7.26 13.08
N VAL A 162 2.10 -8.08 12.15
CA VAL A 162 2.83 -9.26 11.67
C VAL A 162 3.36 -9.00 10.26
N PHE A 163 4.67 -8.91 10.14
CA PHE A 163 5.38 -8.87 8.88
C PHE A 163 5.63 -10.30 8.38
N SER A 164 5.07 -10.64 7.21
CA SER A 164 5.31 -11.94 6.58
C SER A 164 6.57 -11.86 5.73
N ASN A 165 7.72 -12.25 6.29
CA ASN A 165 8.99 -12.32 5.60
C ASN A 165 9.06 -13.63 4.80
N THR A 166 8.96 -13.53 3.48
CA THR A 166 9.02 -14.70 2.58
C THR A 166 10.45 -15.07 2.21
N GLY A 167 11.44 -14.26 2.58
CA GLY A 167 12.84 -14.41 2.15
C GLY A 167 13.09 -13.93 0.71
N MET A 168 12.06 -13.32 0.07
CA MET A 168 12.13 -12.83 -1.32
C MET A 168 11.83 -11.33 -1.43
N GLU A 169 11.83 -10.62 -0.31
CA GLU A 169 11.57 -9.19 -0.27
C GLU A 169 12.73 -8.38 -0.86
N LEU A 170 12.38 -7.28 -1.53
CA LEU A 170 13.36 -6.27 -1.93
C LEU A 170 14.00 -5.63 -0.69
N SER A 171 15.26 -5.18 -0.81
CA SER A 171 15.96 -4.42 0.24
C SER A 171 15.17 -3.20 0.69
N ASP A 172 14.53 -2.49 -0.24
CA ASP A 172 13.67 -1.33 0.03
C ASP A 172 12.48 -1.72 0.92
N THR A 173 11.92 -2.93 0.77
CA THR A 173 10.84 -3.44 1.62
C THR A 173 11.33 -3.72 3.05
N LEU A 174 12.50 -4.34 3.20
CA LEU A 174 13.08 -4.56 4.54
C LEU A 174 13.41 -3.24 5.23
N MET A 175 13.87 -2.24 4.47
CA MET A 175 14.08 -0.89 4.99
C MET A 175 12.76 -0.23 5.40
N ALA A 176 11.68 -0.39 4.62
CA ALA A 176 10.35 0.12 4.98
C ALA A 176 9.83 -0.51 6.29
N VAL A 177 10.09 -1.81 6.52
CA VAL A 177 9.77 -2.46 7.80
C VAL A 177 10.53 -1.83 8.96
N LYS A 178 11.82 -1.54 8.77
CA LYS A 178 12.63 -0.85 9.80
C LYS A 178 12.12 0.56 10.09
N LYS A 179 11.82 1.34 9.03
CA LYS A 179 11.23 2.69 9.17
C LYS A 179 9.88 2.64 9.88
N ALA A 180 9.03 1.64 9.59
CA ALA A 180 7.74 1.46 10.26
C ALA A 180 7.90 1.17 11.76
N LYS A 181 8.82 0.29 12.15
CA LYS A 181 9.14 0.02 13.57
C LYS A 181 9.61 1.28 14.32
N GLN A 182 10.37 2.15 13.64
CA GLN A 182 10.83 3.42 14.22
C GLN A 182 9.69 4.45 14.37
N ARG A 183 8.73 4.45 13.41
CA ARG A 183 7.59 5.37 13.45
C ARG A 183 6.56 4.99 14.51
N TRP A 184 6.32 3.71 14.72
CA TRP A 184 5.37 3.18 15.70
C TRP A 184 6.07 2.30 16.75
N PRO A 185 6.98 2.85 17.55
CA PRO A 185 7.80 2.06 18.50
C PRO A 185 6.97 1.40 19.62
N GLN A 186 5.76 1.90 19.86
CA GLN A 186 4.83 1.36 20.85
C GLN A 186 4.11 0.09 20.39
N LEU A 187 4.11 -0.22 19.07
CA LEU A 187 3.41 -1.37 18.53
C LEU A 187 4.24 -2.65 18.63
N ARG A 188 3.56 -3.76 18.79
CA ARG A 188 4.18 -5.09 18.88
C ARG A 188 4.39 -5.66 17.48
N PHE A 189 5.58 -5.44 16.91
CA PHE A 189 5.98 -5.99 15.63
C PHE A 189 6.52 -7.39 15.76
N GLU A 190 5.91 -8.32 15.05
CA GLU A 190 6.30 -9.72 14.94
C GLU A 190 6.69 -10.04 13.50
N GLU A 191 7.59 -11.00 13.33
CA GLU A 191 8.00 -11.50 12.03
C GLU A 191 7.62 -12.97 11.89
N SER A 192 6.88 -13.29 10.82
CA SER A 192 6.60 -14.66 10.43
C SER A 192 7.48 -15.03 9.23
N LYS A 193 8.34 -16.04 9.40
CA LYS A 193 9.25 -16.54 8.37
C LYS A 193 9.15 -18.05 8.26
N CYS A 194 9.18 -18.57 7.03
CA CYS A 194 9.34 -20.01 6.81
C CYS A 194 10.74 -20.46 7.25
N HIS A 195 10.86 -21.65 7.84
CA HIS A 195 12.15 -22.23 8.19
C HIS A 195 12.95 -22.66 6.95
N MET A 196 12.26 -22.96 5.84
CA MET A 196 12.84 -23.34 4.56
C MET A 196 13.16 -22.08 3.74
N GLU A 197 14.37 -22.01 3.22
CA GLU A 197 14.73 -20.90 2.32
C GLU A 197 14.03 -21.03 0.96
N PRO A 198 13.73 -19.91 0.27
CA PRO A 198 13.03 -19.92 -1.01
C PRO A 198 13.70 -20.81 -2.09
N SER A 199 15.02 -20.82 -2.14
CA SER A 199 15.80 -21.64 -3.08
C SER A 199 15.63 -23.15 -2.85
N GLU A 200 15.46 -23.57 -1.61
CA GLU A 200 15.18 -24.98 -1.25
C GLU A 200 13.76 -25.35 -1.65
N SER A 201 12.78 -24.48 -1.33
CA SER A 201 11.40 -24.68 -1.74
C SER A 201 11.23 -24.76 -3.27
N TRP A 202 12.03 -24.01 -4.03
CA TRP A 202 11.99 -24.06 -5.50
C TRP A 202 12.60 -25.37 -6.04
N LYS A 203 13.58 -25.93 -5.37
CA LYS A 203 14.10 -27.25 -5.73
C LYS A 203 13.07 -28.34 -5.45
N GLU A 204 12.34 -28.23 -4.34
CA GLU A 204 11.35 -29.23 -3.92
C GLU A 204 10.05 -29.15 -4.75
N PHE A 205 9.49 -27.93 -4.93
CA PHE A 205 8.17 -27.71 -5.53
C PHE A 205 8.21 -27.16 -6.96
N GLY A 206 9.39 -26.86 -7.49
CA GLY A 206 9.57 -26.13 -8.74
C GLY A 206 9.25 -24.63 -8.61
N PRO A 207 9.49 -23.81 -9.67
CA PRO A 207 9.21 -22.38 -9.62
C PRO A 207 7.71 -22.12 -9.47
N PRO A 208 7.32 -21.12 -8.65
CA PRO A 208 5.91 -20.79 -8.50
C PRO A 208 5.32 -20.25 -9.81
N ALA A 209 4.07 -20.62 -10.10
CA ALA A 209 3.33 -20.17 -11.28
C ALA A 209 1.97 -19.60 -10.90
N SER A 210 1.34 -18.87 -11.82
CA SER A 210 0.04 -18.22 -11.58
C SER A 210 -1.05 -19.21 -11.13
N LYS A 211 -1.02 -20.44 -11.61
CA LYS A 211 -1.94 -21.54 -11.24
C LYS A 211 -1.41 -22.42 -10.10
N MET A 212 -0.11 -22.37 -9.81
CA MET A 212 0.54 -23.19 -8.78
C MET A 212 1.25 -22.27 -7.77
N ARG A 213 0.46 -21.64 -6.90
CA ARG A 213 0.89 -20.62 -5.95
C ARG A 213 1.25 -21.20 -4.59
N TRP A 214 2.00 -22.30 -4.57
CA TRP A 214 2.45 -22.93 -3.32
C TRP A 214 3.23 -21.98 -2.42
N CYS A 215 3.98 -21.04 -3.00
CA CYS A 215 4.72 -20.03 -2.26
C CYS A 215 3.85 -19.20 -1.29
N CYS A 216 2.59 -18.95 -1.64
CA CYS A 216 1.66 -18.25 -0.76
C CYS A 216 1.33 -19.08 0.51
N ALA A 217 1.22 -20.39 0.37
CA ALA A 217 0.98 -21.28 1.51
C ALA A 217 2.25 -21.45 2.35
N VAL A 218 3.35 -21.87 1.73
CA VAL A 218 4.62 -22.25 2.40
C VAL A 218 5.29 -21.04 3.06
N HIS A 219 5.41 -19.92 2.34
CA HIS A 219 6.17 -18.77 2.83
C HIS A 219 5.33 -17.67 3.47
N LYS A 220 3.98 -17.78 3.46
CA LYS A 220 3.13 -16.74 4.00
C LYS A 220 2.07 -17.26 4.98
N SER A 221 1.13 -18.11 4.50
CA SER A 221 -0.02 -18.49 5.33
C SER A 221 0.39 -19.39 6.49
N VAL A 222 1.19 -20.45 6.24
CA VAL A 222 1.62 -21.37 7.29
C VAL A 222 2.52 -20.68 8.33
N PRO A 223 3.59 -19.92 7.94
CA PRO A 223 4.37 -19.17 8.92
C PRO A 223 3.55 -18.20 9.77
N THR A 224 2.57 -17.53 9.19
CA THR A 224 1.67 -16.61 9.94
C THR A 224 0.85 -17.37 11.00
N ILE A 225 0.35 -18.56 10.67
CA ILE A 225 -0.39 -19.40 11.63
C ILE A 225 0.53 -19.88 12.77
N LEU A 226 1.73 -20.32 12.42
CA LEU A 226 2.71 -20.78 13.41
C LEU A 226 3.12 -19.62 14.34
N LYS A 227 3.36 -18.43 13.78
CA LYS A 227 3.64 -17.23 14.57
C LYS A 227 2.47 -16.87 15.48
N LEU A 228 1.22 -16.96 15.02
CA LEU A 228 0.05 -16.73 15.85
C LEU A 228 -0.01 -17.70 17.06
N ARG A 229 0.27 -18.98 16.83
CA ARG A 229 0.34 -19.99 17.90
C ARG A 229 1.47 -19.71 18.90
N GLU A 230 2.63 -19.30 18.41
CA GLU A 230 3.79 -18.91 19.21
C GLU A 230 3.46 -17.74 20.13
N ILE A 231 2.98 -16.61 19.58
CA ILE A 231 2.71 -15.38 20.35
C ILE A 231 1.54 -15.52 21.33
N THR A 232 0.62 -16.44 21.05
CA THR A 232 -0.55 -16.68 21.93
C THR A 232 -0.34 -17.85 22.90
N GLY A 233 0.67 -18.69 22.69
CA GLY A 233 0.86 -19.93 23.43
C GLY A 233 -0.28 -20.95 23.22
N ASN A 234 -1.11 -20.77 22.17
CA ASN A 234 -2.30 -21.58 21.94
C ASN A 234 -2.28 -22.24 20.56
N TYR A 235 -2.25 -23.57 20.52
CA TYR A 235 -2.28 -24.32 19.27
C TYR A 235 -3.57 -24.08 18.45
N ASN A 236 -4.68 -23.86 19.11
CA ASN A 236 -5.99 -23.58 18.51
C ASN A 236 -6.29 -22.08 18.41
N ALA A 237 -5.26 -21.23 18.38
CA ALA A 237 -5.42 -19.80 18.30
C ALA A 237 -6.27 -19.40 17.09
N LYS A 238 -7.18 -18.47 17.32
CA LYS A 238 -8.01 -17.81 16.30
C LYS A 238 -7.63 -16.35 16.19
N ALA A 239 -7.69 -15.80 14.98
CA ALA A 239 -7.37 -14.41 14.78
C ALA A 239 -8.34 -13.69 13.85
N VAL A 240 -8.58 -12.41 14.15
CA VAL A 240 -9.03 -11.43 13.17
C VAL A 240 -7.78 -10.80 12.55
N VAL A 241 -7.63 -10.94 11.25
CA VAL A 241 -6.51 -10.40 10.49
C VAL A 241 -7.00 -9.20 9.72
N PHE A 242 -6.63 -8.01 10.16
CA PHE A 242 -6.79 -6.80 9.36
C PHE A 242 -5.79 -6.83 8.21
N ASP A 243 -6.28 -6.72 6.99
CA ASP A 243 -5.44 -6.72 5.79
C ASP A 243 -5.72 -5.53 4.87
N GLY A 244 -4.72 -5.15 4.06
CA GLY A 244 -4.79 -4.02 3.15
C GLY A 244 -5.32 -4.40 1.75
N VAL A 245 -6.16 -5.43 1.64
CA VAL A 245 -6.75 -5.84 0.36
C VAL A 245 -7.75 -4.79 -0.12
N ARG A 246 -7.61 -4.38 -1.40
CA ARG A 246 -8.50 -3.41 -2.02
C ARG A 246 -9.16 -3.96 -3.29
N ALA A 247 -10.42 -3.55 -3.50
CA ALA A 247 -11.23 -3.95 -4.66
C ALA A 247 -10.57 -3.53 -6.00
N GLU A 248 -9.93 -2.35 -6.01
CA GLU A 248 -9.28 -1.77 -7.19
C GLU A 248 -8.11 -2.61 -7.73
N GLU A 249 -7.44 -3.40 -6.89
CA GLU A 249 -6.23 -4.12 -7.27
C GLU A 249 -6.46 -5.22 -8.33
N SER A 250 -7.67 -5.76 -8.43
CA SER A 250 -8.01 -6.73 -9.48
C SER A 250 -9.51 -7.05 -9.50
N ALA A 251 -10.03 -7.47 -10.66
CA ALA A 251 -11.40 -7.96 -10.81
C ALA A 251 -11.76 -9.13 -9.88
N ARG A 252 -10.76 -9.92 -9.45
CA ARG A 252 -10.95 -10.97 -8.46
C ARG A 252 -11.16 -10.39 -7.07
N ARG A 253 -10.35 -9.39 -6.66
CA ARG A 253 -10.43 -8.76 -5.34
C ARG A 253 -11.68 -7.88 -5.21
N ALA A 254 -12.15 -7.31 -6.30
CA ALA A 254 -13.42 -6.56 -6.33
C ALA A 254 -14.65 -7.38 -5.91
N LYS A 255 -14.55 -8.72 -5.98
CA LYS A 255 -15.61 -9.65 -5.57
C LYS A 255 -15.49 -10.15 -4.13
N TYR A 256 -14.48 -9.70 -3.39
CA TYR A 256 -14.31 -10.11 -2.00
C TYR A 256 -15.22 -9.27 -1.10
N ASP A 257 -15.72 -9.90 -0.04
CA ASP A 257 -16.38 -9.19 1.05
C ASP A 257 -15.34 -8.47 1.92
N GLU A 258 -15.73 -7.39 2.56
CA GLU A 258 -14.88 -6.66 3.51
C GLU A 258 -14.50 -7.53 4.72
N VAL A 259 -15.35 -8.49 5.06
CA VAL A 259 -15.07 -9.49 6.09
C VAL A 259 -15.27 -10.88 5.49
N SER A 260 -14.27 -11.75 5.60
CA SER A 260 -14.36 -13.13 5.13
C SER A 260 -13.91 -14.11 6.22
N VAL A 261 -14.76 -15.11 6.51
CA VAL A 261 -14.51 -16.12 7.53
C VAL A 261 -13.96 -17.38 6.90
N GLY A 262 -12.80 -17.83 7.37
CA GLY A 262 -12.22 -19.10 6.94
C GLY A 262 -11.71 -19.16 5.49
N ALA A 263 -11.71 -18.03 4.74
CA ALA A 263 -11.38 -18.01 3.33
C ALA A 263 -9.92 -18.43 3.02
N LYS A 264 -8.99 -18.08 3.89
CA LYS A 264 -7.57 -18.47 3.78
C LYS A 264 -7.21 -19.61 4.76
N ASN A 265 -7.79 -19.57 5.93
CA ASN A 265 -7.62 -20.54 7.00
C ASN A 265 -8.84 -20.54 7.90
N ILE A 266 -9.32 -21.72 8.29
CA ILE A 266 -10.52 -21.90 9.13
C ILE A 266 -10.45 -21.19 10.49
N SER A 267 -9.24 -20.95 11.02
CA SER A 267 -9.01 -20.24 12.28
C SER A 267 -8.90 -18.72 12.11
N GLN A 268 -9.04 -18.17 10.89
CA GLN A 268 -8.84 -16.77 10.60
C GLN A 268 -10.09 -16.12 10.02
N ILE A 269 -10.33 -14.89 10.47
CA ILE A 269 -11.27 -13.95 9.88
C ILE A 269 -10.44 -12.86 9.24
N ASN A 270 -10.59 -12.63 7.95
CA ASN A 270 -9.95 -11.51 7.27
C ASN A 270 -10.90 -10.33 7.26
N ALA A 271 -10.42 -9.17 7.65
CA ALA A 271 -11.16 -7.92 7.68
C ALA A 271 -10.36 -6.84 6.98
N SER A 272 -10.92 -6.22 5.95
CA SER A 272 -10.24 -5.29 5.03
C SER A 272 -10.84 -3.88 5.15
N PRO A 273 -10.41 -3.05 6.12
CA PRO A 273 -11.03 -1.74 6.40
C PRO A 273 -10.86 -0.73 5.28
N ILE A 274 -9.91 -0.94 4.38
CA ILE A 274 -9.65 -0.09 3.22
C ILE A 274 -10.08 -0.73 1.90
N HIS A 275 -10.92 -1.78 1.94
CA HIS A 275 -11.32 -2.55 0.75
C HIS A 275 -11.88 -1.68 -0.39
N LYS A 276 -12.65 -0.66 -0.04
CA LYS A 276 -13.28 0.25 -1.01
C LYS A 276 -12.43 1.45 -1.39
N TRP A 277 -11.24 1.61 -0.81
CA TRP A 277 -10.37 2.74 -1.12
C TRP A 277 -9.65 2.53 -2.47
N ASN A 278 -9.49 3.61 -3.21
CA ASN A 278 -8.69 3.65 -4.42
C ASN A 278 -7.26 4.17 -4.16
N ASN A 279 -6.41 4.15 -5.18
CA ASN A 279 -5.03 4.62 -5.05
C ASN A 279 -4.93 6.11 -4.70
N ALA A 280 -5.79 6.97 -5.27
CA ALA A 280 -5.78 8.39 -4.97
C ALA A 280 -6.04 8.65 -3.48
N GLU A 281 -7.02 7.95 -2.90
CA GLU A 281 -7.38 8.03 -1.48
C GLU A 281 -6.23 7.55 -0.58
N ILE A 282 -5.59 6.41 -0.94
CA ILE A 282 -4.43 5.88 -0.22
C ILE A 282 -3.27 6.88 -0.23
N TYR A 283 -2.90 7.42 -1.39
CA TYR A 283 -1.80 8.36 -1.46
C TYR A 283 -2.09 9.69 -0.77
N CYS A 284 -3.30 10.24 -0.93
CA CYS A 284 -3.71 11.43 -0.19
C CYS A 284 -3.63 11.21 1.32
N TYR A 285 -4.07 10.04 1.81
CA TYR A 285 -4.00 9.68 3.22
C TYR A 285 -2.55 9.59 3.73
N LEU A 286 -1.67 8.88 3.01
CA LEU A 286 -0.26 8.73 3.38
C LEU A 286 0.48 10.06 3.39
N LEU A 287 0.28 10.88 2.36
CA LEU A 287 0.89 12.20 2.24
C LEU A 287 0.42 13.14 3.35
N LYS A 288 -0.89 13.20 3.63
CA LYS A 288 -1.48 13.96 4.74
C LYS A 288 -0.83 13.61 6.08
N ASN A 289 -0.72 12.31 6.36
CA ASN A 289 -0.21 11.83 7.65
C ASN A 289 1.33 11.78 7.68
N ARG A 290 2.02 12.29 6.65
CA ARG A 290 3.49 12.28 6.55
C ARG A 290 4.07 10.88 6.76
N ILE A 291 3.40 9.86 6.21
CA ILE A 291 3.86 8.47 6.26
C ILE A 291 4.75 8.23 5.05
N LEU A 292 6.03 7.98 5.31
CA LEU A 292 7.02 7.74 4.26
C LEU A 292 6.69 6.45 3.50
N LEU A 293 6.61 6.55 2.19
CA LEU A 293 6.47 5.41 1.31
C LEU A 293 7.75 4.56 1.32
N ASN A 294 7.58 3.29 1.01
CA ASN A 294 8.69 2.41 0.66
C ASN A 294 9.44 2.99 -0.56
N ASP A 295 10.77 3.02 -0.48
CA ASP A 295 11.61 3.64 -1.50
C ASP A 295 11.43 2.99 -2.89
N ALA A 296 10.94 1.74 -2.96
CA ALA A 296 10.54 1.10 -4.21
C ALA A 296 9.38 1.80 -4.96
N TYR A 297 8.60 2.67 -4.29
CA TYR A 297 7.56 3.49 -4.94
C TYR A 297 8.09 4.84 -5.44
N ARG A 298 9.34 5.15 -5.15
CA ARG A 298 9.97 6.44 -5.50
C ARG A 298 10.84 6.35 -6.76
N LYS A 299 11.16 5.11 -7.19
CA LYS A 299 12.09 4.81 -8.31
C LYS A 299 11.36 4.27 -9.53
#